data_09313f13a7aca44d83989ba47bc46fec
#
_entry.id   09313f13a7aca44d83989ba47bc46fec
#
_cell.length_a   1.000
_cell.length_b   1.000
_cell.length_c   1.000
_cell.angle_alpha   90.00
_cell.angle_beta   90.00
_cell.angle_gamma   90.00
#
_symmetry.space_group_name_H-M   'P 1'
#
loop_
_entity.id
_entity.type
_entity.pdbx_description
1 polymer ?
#
loop_
_entity_poly.entity_id
_entity_poly.type
_entity_poly.pdbx_seq_one_letter_code
_entity_poly.pdbx_strand_id
1 'polypeptide(L)'
;MSRNLPDRPNLEYLKKQAKALRVTMQQTDAAAQLADAQHALARDYGFASWPKLKAHVEATAATALHPLIGRWIADVARSQRHPANLFQRATIQFTVDDSTVNVEQEFVDQAGQVVRNHMTIVADGAPQAMPNGYVLTAQWRGAHALDTVATKNGAVVGAGRYEVSPDGRRLTIVAADQVIVLDRAAAVSQ
;
A
#
# COMPACT_ATOMS: atom_id res chain seq x y z
N MET A 1 31.17 -13.68 4.71
CA MET A 1 30.73 -12.30 4.28
C MET A 1 29.26 -12.17 4.64
N SER A 2 28.91 -11.23 5.49
CA SER A 2 27.50 -10.98 5.83
C SER A 2 26.80 -10.34 4.63
N ARG A 3 25.60 -10.87 4.29
CA ARG A 3 24.72 -10.25 3.30
C ARG A 3 23.97 -9.08 3.94
N ASN A 4 23.74 -8.01 3.21
CA ASN A 4 22.88 -6.95 3.67
C ASN A 4 21.42 -7.27 3.32
N LEU A 5 20.53 -7.04 4.27
CA LEU A 5 19.09 -7.04 3.96
C LEU A 5 18.77 -5.87 3.02
N PRO A 6 17.86 -6.04 2.07
CA PRO A 6 17.34 -4.91 1.28
C PRO A 6 16.64 -3.90 2.19
N ASP A 7 16.52 -2.65 1.75
CA ASP A 7 15.86 -1.57 2.51
C ASP A 7 14.41 -1.89 2.91
N ARG A 8 13.75 -2.77 2.15
CA ARG A 8 12.41 -3.31 2.46
C ARG A 8 12.47 -4.83 2.44
N PRO A 9 12.88 -5.47 3.53
CA PRO A 9 12.97 -6.91 3.60
C PRO A 9 11.55 -7.53 3.64
N ASN A 10 11.38 -8.63 2.89
CA ASN A 10 10.10 -9.35 2.82
C ASN A 10 10.23 -10.72 3.47
N LEU A 11 9.44 -10.97 4.51
CA LEU A 11 9.48 -12.21 5.28
C LEU A 11 9.12 -13.44 4.44
N GLU A 12 8.16 -13.34 3.52
CA GLU A 12 7.77 -14.45 2.63
C GLU A 12 8.90 -14.81 1.67
N TYR A 13 9.63 -13.82 1.17
CA TYR A 13 10.81 -14.05 0.35
C TYR A 13 11.90 -14.78 1.15
N LEU A 14 12.18 -14.37 2.38
CA LEU A 14 13.14 -15.04 3.27
C LEU A 14 12.71 -16.48 3.62
N LYS A 15 11.42 -16.74 3.82
CA LYS A 15 10.90 -18.10 3.99
C LYS A 15 11.12 -18.97 2.75
N LYS A 16 10.93 -18.41 1.54
CA LYS A 16 11.24 -19.12 0.28
C LYS A 16 12.73 -19.42 0.15
N GLN A 17 13.60 -18.47 0.49
CA GLN A 17 15.05 -18.68 0.51
C GLN A 17 15.45 -19.78 1.51
N ALA A 18 14.88 -19.78 2.72
CA ALA A 18 15.17 -20.83 3.70
C ALA A 18 14.73 -22.22 3.22
N LYS A 19 13.57 -22.32 2.53
CA LYS A 19 13.14 -23.58 1.91
C LYS A 19 14.09 -24.06 0.81
N ALA A 20 14.55 -23.15 -0.06
CA ALA A 20 15.52 -23.47 -1.10
C ALA A 20 16.87 -23.91 -0.50
N LEU A 21 17.35 -23.19 0.51
CA LEU A 21 18.58 -23.51 1.21
C LEU A 21 18.52 -24.90 1.86
N ARG A 22 17.37 -25.26 2.49
CA ARG A 22 17.17 -26.61 3.03
C ARG A 22 17.38 -27.69 1.97
N VAL A 23 16.82 -27.52 0.77
CA VAL A 23 16.97 -28.49 -0.32
C VAL A 23 18.46 -28.64 -0.69
N THR A 24 19.22 -27.56 -0.73
CA THR A 24 20.68 -27.63 -0.98
C THR A 24 21.42 -28.30 0.17
N MET A 25 21.09 -28.03 1.42
CA MET A 25 21.70 -28.66 2.59
C MET A 25 21.42 -30.16 2.62
N GLN A 26 20.24 -30.60 2.21
CA GLN A 26 19.88 -32.02 2.15
C GLN A 26 20.69 -32.83 1.11
N GLN A 27 21.37 -32.18 0.18
CA GLN A 27 22.30 -32.86 -0.74
C GLN A 27 23.56 -33.33 -0.03
N THR A 28 23.97 -32.68 1.07
CA THR A 28 25.16 -32.99 1.86
C THR A 28 24.82 -33.67 3.19
N ASP A 29 23.67 -33.32 3.77
CA ASP A 29 23.15 -33.86 5.03
C ASP A 29 21.66 -34.14 4.88
N ALA A 30 21.28 -35.39 4.65
CA ALA A 30 19.91 -35.81 4.46
C ALA A 30 18.98 -35.51 5.67
N ALA A 31 19.54 -35.30 6.88
CA ALA A 31 18.82 -34.99 8.10
C ALA A 31 18.53 -33.50 8.26
N ALA A 32 19.08 -32.63 7.40
CA ALA A 32 18.91 -31.18 7.49
C ALA A 32 17.43 -30.75 7.50
N GLN A 33 17.03 -30.03 8.54
CA GLN A 33 15.68 -29.56 8.73
C GLN A 33 15.53 -28.09 8.27
N LEU A 34 14.27 -27.65 8.16
CA LEU A 34 13.98 -26.25 7.82
C LEU A 34 14.55 -25.28 8.87
N ALA A 35 14.58 -25.69 10.14
CA ALA A 35 15.14 -24.88 11.22
C ALA A 35 16.65 -24.63 11.03
N ASP A 36 17.40 -25.61 10.53
CA ASP A 36 18.84 -25.47 10.26
C ASP A 36 19.08 -24.46 9.13
N ALA A 37 18.30 -24.55 8.05
CA ALA A 37 18.37 -23.60 6.94
C ALA A 37 17.94 -22.19 7.34
N GLN A 38 16.92 -22.06 8.18
CA GLN A 38 16.50 -20.77 8.74
C GLN A 38 17.59 -20.16 9.62
N HIS A 39 18.24 -20.98 10.45
CA HIS A 39 19.35 -20.54 11.29
C HIS A 39 20.55 -20.08 10.46
N ALA A 40 20.95 -20.87 9.46
CA ALA A 40 22.03 -20.52 8.54
C ALA A 40 21.72 -19.22 7.80
N LEU A 41 20.52 -19.07 7.24
CA LEU A 41 20.10 -17.87 6.54
C LEU A 41 20.12 -16.63 7.46
N ALA A 42 19.67 -16.78 8.72
CA ALA A 42 19.71 -15.69 9.69
C ALA A 42 21.14 -15.22 9.94
N ARG A 43 22.08 -16.15 10.08
CA ARG A 43 23.52 -15.83 10.26
C ARG A 43 24.13 -15.17 9.04
N ASP A 44 23.74 -15.57 7.83
CA ASP A 44 24.18 -14.92 6.58
C ASP A 44 23.81 -13.44 6.55
N TYR A 45 22.66 -13.08 7.11
CA TYR A 45 22.20 -11.69 7.26
C TYR A 45 22.68 -11.01 8.57
N GLY A 46 23.58 -11.64 9.32
CA GLY A 46 24.16 -11.07 10.54
C GLY A 46 23.31 -11.19 11.80
N PHE A 47 22.24 -12.01 11.78
CA PHE A 47 21.37 -12.20 12.94
C PHE A 47 21.73 -13.50 13.68
N ALA A 48 21.65 -13.46 15.02
CA ALA A 48 21.99 -14.60 15.86
C ALA A 48 21.00 -15.78 15.72
N SER A 49 19.76 -15.53 15.24
CA SER A 49 18.75 -16.56 15.07
C SER A 49 17.63 -16.10 14.11
N TRP A 50 16.88 -17.07 13.56
CA TRP A 50 15.71 -16.80 12.73
C TRP A 50 14.64 -15.97 13.43
N PRO A 51 14.27 -16.18 14.71
CA PRO A 51 13.34 -15.30 15.41
C PRO A 51 13.81 -13.83 15.46
N LYS A 52 15.12 -13.59 15.65
CA LYS A 52 15.68 -12.23 15.66
C LYS A 52 15.65 -11.58 14.26
N LEU A 53 15.98 -12.33 13.22
CA LEU A 53 15.82 -11.86 11.84
C LEU A 53 14.35 -11.56 11.53
N LYS A 54 13.43 -12.46 11.89
CA LYS A 54 12.00 -12.27 11.70
C LYS A 54 11.49 -11.01 12.42
N ALA A 55 11.81 -10.84 13.70
CA ALA A 55 11.41 -9.67 14.48
C ALA A 55 11.96 -8.36 13.88
N HIS A 56 13.19 -8.36 13.38
CA HIS A 56 13.77 -7.20 12.71
C HIS A 56 13.03 -6.85 11.41
N VAL A 57 12.70 -7.86 10.59
CA VAL A 57 11.96 -7.68 9.35
C VAL A 57 10.54 -7.16 9.62
N GLU A 58 9.86 -7.72 10.62
CA GLU A 58 8.53 -7.28 11.03
C GLU A 58 8.56 -5.85 11.61
N ALA A 59 9.56 -5.50 12.43
CA ALA A 59 9.74 -4.14 12.94
C ALA A 59 10.05 -3.14 11.82
N THR A 60 10.90 -3.53 10.86
CA THR A 60 11.20 -2.69 9.68
C THR A 60 9.97 -2.50 8.79
N ALA A 61 9.18 -3.54 8.60
CA ALA A 61 7.91 -3.46 7.88
C ALA A 61 6.88 -2.59 8.61
N ALA A 62 6.80 -2.68 9.93
CA ALA A 62 5.93 -1.85 10.76
C ALA A 62 6.37 -0.38 10.81
N THR A 63 7.68 -0.11 10.66
CA THR A 63 8.24 1.25 10.64
C THR A 63 8.20 1.85 9.23
N ALA A 64 8.15 1.04 8.19
CA ALA A 64 7.95 1.50 6.82
C ALA A 64 6.47 1.89 6.65
N LEU A 65 6.17 3.16 6.85
CA LEU A 65 4.85 3.72 6.57
C LEU A 65 4.38 3.26 5.19
N HIS A 66 3.15 2.76 5.12
CA HIS A 66 2.56 2.35 3.84
C HIS A 66 2.70 3.49 2.82
N PRO A 67 3.12 3.23 1.57
CA PRO A 67 3.38 4.29 0.59
C PRO A 67 2.23 5.28 0.39
N LEU A 68 0.99 4.84 0.58
CA LEU A 68 -0.20 5.69 0.46
C LEU A 68 -0.35 6.66 1.65
N ILE A 69 0.15 6.31 2.85
CA ILE A 69 0.02 7.15 4.05
C ILE A 69 0.61 8.54 3.80
N GLY A 70 -0.10 9.57 4.22
CA GLY A 70 0.33 10.95 4.19
C GLY A 70 -0.65 11.88 3.48
N ARG A 71 -0.23 13.13 3.35
CA ARG A 71 -1.00 14.19 2.71
C ARG A 71 -0.57 14.38 1.27
N TRP A 72 -1.55 14.48 0.38
CA TRP A 72 -1.39 14.60 -1.05
C TRP A 72 -2.13 15.81 -1.57
N ILE A 73 -1.49 16.59 -2.44
CA ILE A 73 -2.05 17.82 -3.00
C ILE A 73 -2.22 17.61 -4.50
N ALA A 74 -3.43 17.85 -5.01
CA ALA A 74 -3.73 17.66 -6.42
C ALA A 74 -3.00 18.68 -7.29
N ASP A 75 -2.35 18.19 -8.32
CA ASP A 75 -1.85 18.99 -9.43
C ASP A 75 -2.95 19.12 -10.48
N VAL A 76 -3.60 20.26 -10.47
CA VAL A 76 -4.75 20.54 -11.33
C VAL A 76 -4.34 20.55 -12.81
N ALA A 77 -3.12 21.01 -13.13
CA ALA A 77 -2.63 21.13 -14.50
C ALA A 77 -2.32 19.75 -15.12
N ARG A 78 -1.84 18.80 -14.29
CA ARG A 78 -1.55 17.43 -14.75
C ARG A 78 -2.73 16.47 -14.62
N SER A 79 -3.86 16.93 -14.04
CA SER A 79 -5.04 16.10 -13.82
C SER A 79 -6.02 16.23 -14.98
N GLN A 80 -6.52 15.08 -15.46
CA GLN A 80 -7.66 15.01 -16.37
C GLN A 80 -8.92 14.79 -15.51
N ARG A 81 -9.78 15.80 -15.41
CA ARG A 81 -10.94 15.79 -14.54
C ARG A 81 -12.22 15.69 -15.33
N HIS A 82 -13.17 14.90 -14.82
CA HIS A 82 -14.52 14.87 -15.38
C HIS A 82 -15.21 16.23 -15.20
N PRO A 83 -15.95 16.77 -16.20
CA PRO A 83 -16.62 18.07 -16.10
C PRO A 83 -17.53 18.25 -14.88
N ALA A 84 -18.13 17.15 -14.38
CA ALA A 84 -18.96 17.19 -13.18
C ALA A 84 -18.14 17.24 -11.85
N ASN A 85 -16.81 17.03 -11.91
CA ASN A 85 -15.94 16.95 -10.73
C ASN A 85 -14.79 17.98 -10.80
N LEU A 86 -15.08 19.18 -11.28
CA LEU A 86 -14.09 20.24 -11.34
C LEU A 86 -13.86 20.84 -9.96
N PHE A 87 -12.60 21.00 -9.59
CA PHE A 87 -12.19 21.68 -8.37
C PHE A 87 -11.04 22.65 -8.68
N GLN A 88 -10.90 23.69 -7.89
CA GLN A 88 -9.79 24.65 -7.97
C GLN A 88 -8.54 24.08 -7.23
N ARG A 89 -8.76 23.39 -6.11
CA ARG A 89 -7.74 22.79 -5.26
C ARG A 89 -8.31 21.55 -4.59
N ALA A 90 -7.51 20.51 -4.44
CA ALA A 90 -7.88 19.36 -3.63
C ALA A 90 -6.68 18.84 -2.82
N THR A 91 -6.98 18.37 -1.63
CA THR A 91 -6.04 17.71 -0.72
C THR A 91 -6.66 16.43 -0.24
N ILE A 92 -5.87 15.36 -0.18
CA ILE A 92 -6.29 14.07 0.35
C ILE A 92 -5.28 13.64 1.41
N GLN A 93 -5.77 13.23 2.57
CA GLN A 93 -5.01 12.62 3.65
C GLN A 93 -5.37 11.15 3.73
N PHE A 94 -4.36 10.29 3.73
CA PHE A 94 -4.54 8.86 3.93
C PHE A 94 -3.87 8.42 5.23
N THR A 95 -4.58 7.59 5.99
CA THR A 95 -4.02 6.75 7.03
C THR A 95 -4.36 5.30 6.73
N VAL A 96 -3.41 4.38 7.01
CA VAL A 96 -3.58 2.94 6.76
C VAL A 96 -3.25 2.22 8.05
N ASP A 97 -4.17 1.40 8.50
CA ASP A 97 -4.01 0.51 9.64
C ASP A 97 -4.45 -0.89 9.21
N ASP A 98 -3.48 -1.81 9.09
CA ASP A 98 -3.67 -3.14 8.53
C ASP A 98 -4.35 -3.08 7.14
N SER A 99 -5.57 -3.59 7.02
CA SER A 99 -6.38 -3.53 5.79
C SER A 99 -7.28 -2.28 5.69
N THR A 100 -7.33 -1.46 6.73
CA THR A 100 -8.22 -0.30 6.80
C THR A 100 -7.53 0.95 6.28
N VAL A 101 -8.12 1.58 5.29
CA VAL A 101 -7.68 2.86 4.70
C VAL A 101 -8.69 3.93 5.04
N ASN A 102 -8.30 4.90 5.84
CA ASN A 102 -9.11 6.10 6.07
C ASN A 102 -8.67 7.19 5.10
N VAL A 103 -9.64 7.82 4.48
CA VAL A 103 -9.46 8.84 3.45
C VAL A 103 -10.19 10.10 3.91
N GLU A 104 -9.45 11.16 4.13
CA GLU A 104 -10.00 12.50 4.37
C GLU A 104 -9.71 13.36 3.15
N GLN A 105 -10.75 13.97 2.60
CA GLN A 105 -10.65 14.80 1.42
C GLN A 105 -11.14 16.21 1.73
N GLU A 106 -10.37 17.18 1.29
CA GLU A 106 -10.79 18.57 1.26
C GLU A 106 -10.57 19.11 -0.16
N PHE A 107 -11.60 19.67 -0.76
CA PHE A 107 -11.45 20.34 -2.05
C PHE A 107 -12.24 21.66 -2.08
N VAL A 108 -11.75 22.57 -2.90
CA VAL A 108 -12.40 23.85 -3.20
C VAL A 108 -13.06 23.70 -4.56
N ASP A 109 -14.36 23.84 -4.61
CA ASP A 109 -15.12 23.75 -5.86
C ASP A 109 -14.93 24.99 -6.76
N GLN A 110 -15.62 25.04 -7.90
CA GLN A 110 -15.53 26.16 -8.83
C GLN A 110 -16.15 27.45 -8.28
N ALA A 111 -17.05 27.34 -7.31
CA ALA A 111 -17.67 28.50 -6.62
C ALA A 111 -16.81 29.01 -5.44
N GLY A 112 -15.68 28.37 -5.16
CA GLY A 112 -14.81 28.71 -4.04
C GLY A 112 -15.25 28.12 -2.70
N GLN A 113 -16.24 27.22 -2.69
CA GLN A 113 -16.71 26.57 -1.47
C GLN A 113 -15.79 25.41 -1.08
N VAL A 114 -15.52 25.28 0.22
CA VAL A 114 -14.73 24.19 0.77
C VAL A 114 -15.65 23.02 1.10
N VAL A 115 -15.38 21.88 0.45
CA VAL A 115 -16.09 20.62 0.70
C VAL A 115 -15.14 19.63 1.37
N ARG A 116 -15.61 18.99 2.44
CA ARG A 116 -14.86 17.96 3.18
C ARG A 116 -15.62 16.65 3.15
N ASN A 117 -14.92 15.58 2.82
CA ASN A 117 -15.43 14.22 2.81
C ASN A 117 -14.51 13.33 3.62
N HIS A 118 -15.11 12.34 4.28
CA HIS A 118 -14.39 11.26 4.95
C HIS A 118 -14.95 9.92 4.48
N MET A 119 -14.07 8.97 4.25
CA MET A 119 -14.43 7.61 3.84
C MET A 119 -13.46 6.61 4.46
N THR A 120 -13.99 5.48 4.90
CA THR A 120 -13.20 4.32 5.33
C THR A 120 -13.37 3.19 4.31
N ILE A 121 -12.27 2.65 3.86
CA ILE A 121 -12.18 1.55 2.89
C ILE A 121 -11.51 0.37 3.57
N VAL A 122 -12.10 -0.82 3.51
CA VAL A 122 -11.44 -2.06 3.93
C VAL A 122 -10.88 -2.74 2.68
N ALA A 123 -9.54 -2.85 2.62
CA ALA A 123 -8.81 -3.31 1.43
C ALA A 123 -8.42 -4.80 1.53
N ASP A 124 -9.35 -5.64 1.96
CA ASP A 124 -9.19 -7.10 2.13
C ASP A 124 -9.79 -7.92 0.97
N GLY A 125 -10.37 -7.24 -0.02
CA GLY A 125 -11.05 -7.86 -1.15
C GLY A 125 -12.51 -8.27 -0.87
N ALA A 126 -13.02 -8.09 0.36
CA ALA A 126 -14.40 -8.38 0.70
C ALA A 126 -15.34 -7.21 0.31
N PRO A 127 -16.60 -7.52 -0.04
CA PRO A 127 -17.61 -6.48 -0.29
C PRO A 127 -17.96 -5.71 0.99
N GLN A 128 -17.90 -4.39 0.93
CA GLN A 128 -18.24 -3.47 2.01
C GLN A 128 -19.48 -2.67 1.63
N ALA A 129 -20.53 -2.72 2.45
CA ALA A 129 -21.72 -1.90 2.25
C ALA A 129 -21.39 -0.41 2.49
N MET A 130 -21.77 0.43 1.54
CA MET A 130 -21.57 1.87 1.56
C MET A 130 -22.93 2.59 1.63
N PRO A 131 -22.95 3.88 2.02
CA PRO A 131 -24.18 4.67 1.96
C PRO A 131 -24.84 4.62 0.58
N ASN A 132 -26.17 4.83 0.56
CA ASN A 132 -26.99 4.89 -0.66
C ASN A 132 -27.05 3.60 -1.48
N GLY A 133 -26.82 2.43 -0.84
CA GLY A 133 -26.97 1.12 -1.48
C GLY A 133 -25.83 0.74 -2.42
N TYR A 134 -24.71 1.41 -2.33
CA TYR A 134 -23.48 0.99 -2.99
C TYR A 134 -22.79 -0.11 -2.19
N VAL A 135 -22.05 -0.97 -2.90
CA VAL A 135 -21.11 -1.92 -2.31
C VAL A 135 -19.75 -1.66 -2.91
N LEU A 136 -18.76 -1.44 -2.06
CA LEU A 136 -17.37 -1.22 -2.45
C LEU A 136 -16.56 -2.48 -2.16
N THR A 137 -15.76 -2.90 -3.13
CA THR A 137 -14.71 -3.91 -2.95
C THR A 137 -13.38 -3.23 -3.19
N ALA A 138 -12.43 -3.41 -2.28
CA ALA A 138 -11.10 -2.83 -2.40
C ALA A 138 -10.03 -3.87 -2.13
N GLN A 139 -8.97 -3.88 -2.93
CA GLN A 139 -7.90 -4.85 -2.81
C GLN A 139 -6.54 -4.22 -3.15
N TRP A 140 -5.53 -4.50 -2.33
CA TRP A 140 -4.16 -4.14 -2.62
C TRP A 140 -3.59 -4.93 -3.81
N ARG A 141 -2.90 -4.21 -4.70
CA ARG A 141 -2.08 -4.78 -5.78
C ARG A 141 -0.62 -4.46 -5.51
N GLY A 142 0.02 -5.34 -4.76
CA GLY A 142 1.36 -5.09 -4.24
C GLY A 142 1.38 -3.98 -3.19
N ALA A 143 2.53 -3.34 -3.01
CA ALA A 143 2.72 -2.33 -1.97
C ALA A 143 2.29 -0.91 -2.38
N HIS A 144 2.06 -0.67 -3.66
CA HIS A 144 1.91 0.68 -4.20
C HIS A 144 0.55 0.98 -4.82
N ALA A 145 -0.29 -0.02 -5.03
CA ALA A 145 -1.58 0.20 -5.69
C ALA A 145 -2.75 -0.40 -4.90
N LEU A 146 -3.87 0.32 -4.87
CA LEU A 146 -5.15 -0.10 -4.33
C LEU A 146 -6.19 -0.03 -5.45
N ASP A 147 -6.76 -1.18 -5.81
CA ASP A 147 -7.89 -1.26 -6.73
C ASP A 147 -9.21 -1.20 -5.97
N THR A 148 -10.18 -0.50 -6.53
CA THR A 148 -11.54 -0.39 -5.97
C THR A 148 -12.58 -0.66 -7.06
N VAL A 149 -13.65 -1.34 -6.70
CA VAL A 149 -14.82 -1.56 -7.57
C VAL A 149 -16.07 -1.24 -6.78
N ALA A 150 -16.89 -0.34 -7.31
CA ALA A 150 -18.19 -0.01 -6.75
C ALA A 150 -19.30 -0.68 -7.56
N THR A 151 -20.23 -1.33 -6.86
CA THR A 151 -21.43 -1.94 -7.45
C THR A 151 -22.68 -1.33 -6.83
N LYS A 152 -23.78 -1.32 -7.58
CA LYS A 152 -25.11 -0.95 -7.12
C LYS A 152 -26.13 -1.87 -7.76
N ASN A 153 -27.00 -2.48 -6.97
CA ASN A 153 -27.97 -3.47 -7.44
C ASN A 153 -27.32 -4.60 -8.24
N GLY A 154 -26.12 -5.03 -7.85
CA GLY A 154 -25.36 -6.09 -8.53
C GLY A 154 -24.63 -5.68 -9.81
N ALA A 155 -24.82 -4.48 -10.33
CA ALA A 155 -24.11 -3.96 -11.50
C ALA A 155 -22.90 -3.13 -11.09
N VAL A 156 -21.78 -3.27 -11.81
CA VAL A 156 -20.59 -2.40 -11.64
C VAL A 156 -20.94 -1.00 -12.11
N VAL A 157 -20.80 -0.03 -11.22
CA VAL A 157 -21.09 1.39 -11.50
C VAL A 157 -19.84 2.26 -11.48
N GLY A 158 -18.71 1.71 -11.03
CA GLY A 158 -17.42 2.40 -11.05
C GLY A 158 -16.28 1.47 -10.67
N ALA A 159 -15.11 1.78 -11.20
CA ALA A 159 -13.86 1.16 -10.83
C ALA A 159 -12.81 2.25 -10.68
N GLY A 160 -11.88 2.08 -9.76
CA GLY A 160 -10.81 3.03 -9.52
C GLY A 160 -9.52 2.36 -9.10
N ARG A 161 -8.43 3.09 -9.29
CA ARG A 161 -7.09 2.71 -8.84
C ARG A 161 -6.39 3.89 -8.22
N TYR A 162 -5.81 3.66 -7.07
CA TYR A 162 -4.89 4.56 -6.40
C TYR A 162 -3.49 3.97 -6.55
N GLU A 163 -2.57 4.69 -7.15
CA GLU A 163 -1.22 4.18 -7.42
C GLU A 163 -0.16 5.19 -7.00
N VAL A 164 0.70 4.78 -6.07
CA VAL A 164 1.83 5.57 -5.60
C VAL A 164 3.06 5.22 -6.42
N SER A 165 3.75 6.24 -6.95
CA SER A 165 5.01 6.06 -7.67
C SER A 165 6.07 5.35 -6.80
N PRO A 166 7.03 4.61 -7.41
CA PRO A 166 8.05 3.88 -6.66
C PRO A 166 8.89 4.76 -5.72
N ASP A 167 9.09 6.03 -6.08
CA ASP A 167 9.80 7.02 -5.26
C ASP A 167 8.94 7.61 -4.13
N GLY A 168 7.66 7.24 -4.05
CA GLY A 168 6.71 7.69 -3.03
C GLY A 168 6.28 9.15 -3.15
N ARG A 169 6.60 9.85 -4.24
CA ARG A 169 6.38 11.29 -4.38
C ARG A 169 5.07 11.65 -5.08
N ARG A 170 4.53 10.75 -5.89
CA ARG A 170 3.32 10.98 -6.68
C ARG A 170 2.27 9.92 -6.39
N LEU A 171 1.03 10.34 -6.27
CA LEU A 171 -0.15 9.48 -6.26
C LEU A 171 -0.96 9.77 -7.52
N THR A 172 -1.32 8.74 -8.24
CA THR A 172 -2.26 8.81 -9.38
C THR A 172 -3.55 8.10 -8.98
N ILE A 173 -4.67 8.79 -9.12
CA ILE A 173 -6.00 8.21 -8.91
C ILE A 173 -6.70 8.16 -10.25
N VAL A 174 -6.98 6.94 -10.71
CA VAL A 174 -7.74 6.69 -11.93
C VAL A 174 -9.13 6.22 -11.51
N ALA A 175 -10.17 6.89 -11.98
CA ALA A 175 -11.55 6.49 -11.72
C ALA A 175 -12.43 6.87 -12.93
N ALA A 176 -13.04 5.86 -13.56
CA ALA A 176 -13.82 6.03 -14.79
C ALA A 176 -13.00 6.77 -15.87
N ASP A 177 -13.42 7.97 -16.25
CA ASP A 177 -12.83 8.81 -17.29
C ASP A 177 -11.94 9.94 -16.75
N GLN A 178 -11.61 9.91 -15.46
CA GLN A 178 -10.75 10.92 -14.83
C GLN A 178 -9.43 10.33 -14.33
N VAL A 179 -8.39 11.15 -14.40
CA VAL A 179 -7.06 10.86 -13.83
C VAL A 179 -6.65 12.05 -12.97
N ILE A 180 -6.56 11.84 -11.68
CA ILE A 180 -6.10 12.87 -10.75
C ILE A 180 -4.67 12.56 -10.35
N VAL A 181 -3.79 13.51 -10.60
CA VAL A 181 -2.38 13.46 -10.22
C VAL A 181 -2.20 14.30 -8.97
N LEU A 182 -1.56 13.72 -7.96
CA LEU A 182 -1.27 14.41 -6.70
C LEU A 182 0.21 14.25 -6.37
N ASP A 183 0.78 15.30 -5.83
CA ASP A 183 2.13 15.26 -5.26
C ASP A 183 2.05 15.15 -3.74
N ARG A 184 3.04 14.46 -3.18
CA ARG A 184 3.14 14.34 -1.72
C ARG A 184 3.43 15.72 -1.11
N ALA A 185 2.63 16.12 -0.13
CA ALA A 185 2.93 17.33 0.63
C ALA A 185 4.26 17.17 1.37
N ALA A 186 5.05 18.23 1.40
CA ALA A 186 6.24 18.26 2.25
C ALA A 186 5.85 18.03 3.72
N ALA A 187 6.68 17.31 4.46
CA ALA A 187 6.50 17.20 5.90
C ALA A 187 6.62 18.61 6.49
N VAL A 188 5.57 19.03 7.21
CA VAL A 188 5.64 20.28 7.97
C VAL A 188 6.63 20.02 9.12
N SER A 189 7.84 20.55 9.02
CA SER A 189 8.77 20.60 10.16
C SER A 189 8.12 21.47 11.23
N GLN A 190 7.76 20.87 12.36
CA GLN A 190 7.42 21.60 13.59
C GLN A 190 8.70 22.05 14.27
#